data_5a2ee6f8589f7773b51f0f1a753e4b45
#
_entry.id   5a2ee6f8589f7773b51f0f1a753e4b45
#
_cell.length_a   1.000
_cell.length_b   1.000
_cell.length_c   1.000
_cell.angle_alpha   90.00
_cell.angle_beta   90.00
_cell.angle_gamma   90.00
#
_symmetry.space_group_name_H-M   'P 1'
#
loop_
_entity.id
_entity.type
_entity.pdbx_description
1 polymer ?
#
loop_
_entity_poly.entity_id
_entity_poly.type
_entity_poly.pdbx_seq_one_letter_code
_entity_poly.pdbx_strand_id
1 'polypeptide(L)'
;MGHANFCIDVSLQAYKDTGGGAEIAGANRRVTQFAWDPEQPGQHLGGLSQYPCTGARDPCPNGRGFIGDYFGLAISDANIYSLFVSTHYASNVTGDEGGPIYYQQQVLGTVPRSAVARGF
;
A
#
# COMPACT_ATOMS: atom_id res chain seq x y z
N MET A 1 -27.65 -0.60 -3.88
CA MET A 1 -26.74 -1.62 -4.40
C MET A 1 -25.47 -1.54 -3.59
N GLY A 2 -25.14 -2.59 -2.83
CA GLY A 2 -23.89 -2.61 -2.06
C GLY A 2 -22.70 -2.73 -3.02
N HIS A 3 -21.91 -1.69 -3.12
CA HIS A 3 -20.61 -1.81 -3.76
C HIS A 3 -19.76 -2.73 -2.89
N ALA A 4 -19.18 -3.76 -3.49
CA ALA A 4 -18.16 -4.55 -2.83
C ALA A 4 -16.98 -3.60 -2.56
N ASN A 5 -16.71 -3.31 -1.30
CA ASN A 5 -15.55 -2.53 -0.92
C ASN A 5 -14.33 -3.45 -0.96
N PHE A 6 -13.39 -3.15 -1.83
CA PHE A 6 -12.09 -3.78 -1.80
C PHE A 6 -11.20 -3.03 -0.83
N CYS A 7 -10.78 -3.68 0.25
CA CYS A 7 -9.88 -3.08 1.22
C CYS A 7 -8.50 -3.72 1.10
N ILE A 8 -7.52 -2.90 0.74
CA ILE A 8 -6.11 -3.31 0.70
C ILE A 8 -5.42 -2.78 1.95
N ASP A 9 -4.69 -3.68 2.59
CA ASP A 9 -3.80 -3.39 3.71
C ASP A 9 -2.45 -4.04 3.48
N VAL A 10 -1.41 -3.43 4.04
CA VAL A 10 -0.08 -4.02 4.11
C VAL A 10 0.20 -4.42 5.55
N SER A 11 0.63 -5.65 5.73
CA SER A 11 1.01 -6.17 7.04
C SER A 11 2.31 -6.97 6.97
N LEU A 12 2.98 -7.10 8.12
CA LEU A 12 4.21 -7.84 8.30
C LEU A 12 3.98 -9.05 9.20
N GLN A 13 4.53 -10.19 8.79
CA GLN A 13 4.62 -11.39 9.59
C GLN A 13 6.06 -11.87 9.61
N ALA A 14 6.62 -12.05 10.80
CA ALA A 14 7.93 -12.67 10.95
C ALA A 14 7.84 -14.19 10.96
N TYR A 15 8.86 -14.83 10.42
CA TYR A 15 9.05 -16.27 10.46
C TYR A 15 10.45 -16.57 10.97
N LYS A 16 10.58 -17.65 11.72
CA LYS A 16 11.85 -18.22 12.16
C LYS A 16 12.16 -19.42 11.29
N ASP A 17 13.38 -19.45 10.75
CA ASP A 17 13.90 -20.65 10.10
C ASP A 17 14.29 -21.67 11.18
N THR A 18 13.71 -22.86 11.12
CA THR A 18 13.99 -23.97 12.05
C THR A 18 14.90 -25.04 11.44
N GLY A 19 15.43 -24.79 10.21
CA GLY A 19 16.22 -25.77 9.48
C GLY A 19 15.41 -26.88 8.80
N GLY A 20 14.16 -27.05 9.19
CA GLY A 20 13.19 -27.97 8.57
C GLY A 20 11.97 -27.26 7.99
N GLY A 21 11.92 -25.93 8.08
CA GLY A 21 10.81 -25.11 7.61
C GLY A 21 10.76 -23.76 8.28
N ALA A 22 9.72 -23.00 7.98
CA ALA A 22 9.48 -21.69 8.56
C ALA A 22 8.33 -21.77 9.58
N GLU A 23 8.56 -21.29 10.79
CA GLU A 23 7.55 -21.18 11.83
C GLU A 23 7.19 -19.72 12.07
N ILE A 24 5.90 -19.44 12.34
CA ILE A 24 5.43 -18.10 12.66
C ILE A 24 6.12 -17.63 13.95
N ALA A 25 6.74 -16.46 13.88
CA ALA A 25 7.40 -15.81 14.99
C ALA A 25 6.73 -14.46 15.28
N GLY A 26 6.00 -14.41 16.39
CA GLY A 26 5.30 -13.20 16.79
C GLY A 26 3.94 -13.02 16.12
N ALA A 27 3.34 -11.85 16.33
CA ALA A 27 2.04 -11.51 15.78
C ALA A 27 2.16 -10.80 14.42
N ASN A 28 1.17 -11.03 13.57
CA ASN A 28 0.99 -10.20 12.38
C ASN A 28 0.83 -8.72 12.79
N ARG A 29 1.51 -7.83 12.09
CA ARG A 29 1.47 -6.38 12.34
C ARG A 29 1.05 -5.64 11.09
N ARG A 30 -0.05 -4.91 11.20
CA ARG A 30 -0.47 -3.99 10.16
C ARG A 30 0.51 -2.84 10.05
N VAL A 31 0.94 -2.53 8.83
CA VAL A 31 1.86 -1.43 8.50
C VAL A 31 1.09 -0.20 8.09
N THR A 32 0.05 -0.39 7.30
CA THR A 32 -0.83 0.69 6.84
C THR A 32 -1.64 1.27 7.99
N GLN A 33 -1.71 2.59 8.07
CA GLN A 33 -2.59 3.27 9.02
C GLN A 33 -4.06 3.14 8.63
N PHE A 34 -4.32 3.09 7.32
CA PHE A 34 -5.65 3.03 6.74
C PHE A 34 -5.69 1.94 5.67
N ALA A 35 -6.81 1.23 5.59
CA ALA A 35 -7.14 0.45 4.41
C ALA A 35 -7.53 1.40 3.28
N TRP A 36 -7.27 1.02 2.06
CA TRP A 36 -7.65 1.80 0.89
C TRP A 36 -8.31 0.92 -0.16
N ASP A 37 -9.21 1.54 -0.93
CA ASP A 37 -9.94 0.88 -2.00
C ASP A 37 -9.35 1.35 -3.34
N PRO A 38 -8.71 0.46 -4.11
CA PRO A 38 -8.09 0.83 -5.38
C PRO A 38 -9.12 1.19 -6.47
N GLU A 39 -10.38 0.83 -6.29
CA GLU A 39 -11.45 1.13 -7.25
C GLU A 39 -12.14 2.47 -7.01
N GLN A 40 -11.83 3.15 -5.91
CA GLN A 40 -12.36 4.49 -5.69
C GLN A 40 -11.76 5.48 -6.70
N PRO A 41 -12.55 6.41 -7.21
CA PRO A 41 -12.04 7.49 -8.05
C PRO A 41 -10.97 8.30 -7.30
N GLY A 42 -9.97 8.77 -8.02
CA GLY A 42 -9.00 9.71 -7.47
C GLY A 42 -9.69 11.02 -7.07
N GLN A 43 -9.35 11.54 -5.90
CA GLN A 43 -9.85 12.84 -5.47
C GLN A 43 -9.11 13.96 -6.19
N HIS A 44 -9.84 14.96 -6.65
CA HIS A 44 -9.33 16.12 -7.41
C HIS A 44 -8.61 15.76 -8.72
N LEU A 45 -8.90 14.60 -9.28
CA LEU A 45 -8.35 14.11 -10.55
C LEU A 45 -9.33 14.25 -11.72
N GLY A 46 -10.41 15.06 -11.60
CA GLY A 46 -11.39 15.21 -12.67
C GLY A 46 -12.13 13.90 -13.03
N GLY A 47 -12.31 13.00 -12.08
CA GLY A 47 -12.93 11.69 -12.29
C GLY A 47 -11.99 10.63 -12.86
N LEU A 48 -10.70 10.93 -13.02
CA LEU A 48 -9.71 9.94 -13.43
C LEU A 48 -9.47 8.89 -12.33
N SER A 49 -9.02 7.73 -12.76
CA SER A 49 -8.63 6.64 -11.88
C SER A 49 -7.49 7.02 -10.93
N GLN A 50 -7.45 6.43 -9.73
CA GLN A 50 -6.36 6.63 -8.75
C GLN A 50 -5.00 6.11 -9.23
N TYR A 51 -4.95 5.36 -10.29
CA TYR A 51 -3.72 4.79 -10.85
C TYR A 51 -3.77 4.77 -12.37
N PRO A 52 -2.61 4.89 -13.03
CA PRO A 52 -2.55 4.98 -14.48
C PRO A 52 -2.95 3.68 -15.15
N CYS A 53 -3.44 3.79 -16.36
CA CYS A 53 -3.66 2.65 -17.23
C CYS A 53 -2.33 2.02 -17.67
N THR A 54 -2.31 0.70 -17.79
CA THR A 54 -1.19 -0.03 -18.41
C THR A 54 -1.15 0.10 -19.94
N GLY A 55 -2.04 0.89 -20.53
CA GLY A 55 -2.15 1.14 -21.97
C GLY A 55 -2.09 2.63 -22.28
N ALA A 56 -2.03 2.98 -23.55
CA ALA A 56 -1.84 4.35 -24.06
C ALA A 56 -3.07 5.27 -23.87
N ARG A 57 -4.07 4.90 -23.11
CA ARG A 57 -5.30 5.69 -22.96
C ARG A 57 -5.67 5.87 -21.49
N ASP A 58 -5.82 7.14 -21.10
CA ASP A 58 -6.40 7.55 -19.84
C ASP A 58 -7.71 8.32 -20.15
N PRO A 59 -8.84 8.09 -19.48
CA PRO A 59 -9.05 7.12 -18.39
C PRO A 59 -9.04 5.67 -18.87
N CYS A 60 -8.77 4.75 -17.95
CA CYS A 60 -8.71 3.33 -18.24
C CYS A 60 -10.05 2.83 -18.80
N PRO A 61 -10.14 2.37 -20.06
CA PRO A 61 -11.42 1.99 -20.67
C PRO A 61 -12.05 0.80 -20.01
N ASN A 62 -11.68 0.18 -19.05
CA ASN A 62 -12.30 -0.94 -18.34
C ASN A 62 -11.96 -0.98 -16.85
N GLY A 63 -11.60 0.17 -16.23
CA GLY A 63 -11.21 0.22 -14.82
C GLY A 63 -9.93 -0.56 -14.50
N ARG A 64 -9.16 -0.94 -15.50
CA ARG A 64 -7.91 -1.67 -15.32
C ARG A 64 -6.76 -0.70 -15.23
N GLY A 65 -6.32 -0.43 -14.02
CA GLY A 65 -5.11 0.29 -13.74
C GLY A 65 -4.01 -0.64 -13.21
N PHE A 66 -2.83 -0.08 -13.00
CA PHE A 66 -1.67 -0.78 -12.48
C PHE A 66 -1.10 0.01 -11.30
N ILE A 67 -1.09 -0.61 -10.13
CA ILE A 67 -0.60 0.00 -8.88
C ILE A 67 0.81 -0.44 -8.51
N GLY A 68 1.46 -1.23 -9.35
CA GLY A 68 2.77 -1.81 -9.08
C GLY A 68 2.70 -3.27 -8.67
N ASP A 69 3.79 -3.98 -8.86
CA ASP A 69 3.97 -5.41 -8.58
C ASP A 69 5.19 -5.68 -7.69
N TYR A 70 5.90 -4.65 -7.26
CA TYR A 70 7.07 -4.76 -6.42
C TYR A 70 6.87 -4.08 -5.07
N PHE A 71 7.32 -4.78 -4.02
CA PHE A 71 7.39 -4.26 -2.66
C PHE A 71 8.85 -4.24 -2.22
N GLY A 72 9.25 -3.17 -1.56
CA GLY A 72 10.55 -3.08 -0.91
C GLY A 72 10.46 -3.54 0.53
N LEU A 73 11.44 -4.29 0.99
CA LEU A 73 11.60 -4.67 2.40
C LEU A 73 13.05 -4.49 2.80
N ALA A 74 13.28 -3.78 3.88
CA ALA A 74 14.59 -3.64 4.50
C ALA A 74 14.48 -3.79 6.01
N ILE A 75 15.50 -4.36 6.63
CA ILE A 75 15.53 -4.62 8.07
C ILE A 75 16.84 -4.05 8.63
N SER A 76 16.71 -3.27 9.69
CA SER A 76 17.82 -2.82 10.53
C SER A 76 17.73 -3.48 11.90
N ASP A 77 18.68 -3.16 12.77
CA ASP A 77 18.67 -3.65 14.15
C ASP A 77 17.43 -3.18 14.93
N ALA A 78 16.92 -2.00 14.62
CA ALA A 78 15.81 -1.38 15.33
C ALA A 78 14.46 -1.54 14.63
N ASN A 79 14.43 -1.46 13.29
CA ASN A 79 13.20 -1.32 12.54
C ASN A 79 13.14 -2.23 11.31
N ILE A 80 11.92 -2.48 10.89
CA ILE A 80 11.56 -3.07 9.60
C ILE A 80 10.91 -1.98 8.76
N TYR A 81 11.40 -1.81 7.54
CA TYR A 81 10.92 -0.83 6.57
C TYR A 81 10.24 -1.57 5.42
N SER A 82 9.04 -1.15 5.11
CA SER A 82 8.27 -1.68 3.98
C SER A 82 7.92 -0.55 3.03
N LEU A 83 8.36 -0.63 1.77
CA LEU A 83 8.01 0.32 0.72
C LEU A 83 6.90 -0.29 -0.12
N PHE A 84 5.79 0.40 -0.21
CA PHE A 84 4.61 -0.06 -0.94
C PHE A 84 3.88 1.12 -1.59
N VAL A 85 2.93 0.82 -2.46
CA VAL A 85 2.08 1.82 -3.09
C VAL A 85 0.76 1.94 -2.32
N SER A 86 0.29 3.17 -2.16
CA SER A 86 -1.03 3.46 -1.61
C SER A 86 -1.66 4.65 -2.33
N THR A 87 -2.97 4.68 -2.41
CA THR A 87 -3.76 5.78 -2.97
C THR A 87 -4.49 6.60 -1.92
N HIS A 88 -4.23 6.32 -0.65
CA HIS A 88 -4.94 6.96 0.47
C HIS A 88 -4.32 8.28 0.92
N TYR A 89 -3.05 8.51 0.65
CA TYR A 89 -2.33 9.70 1.13
C TYR A 89 -2.46 10.85 0.14
N ALA A 90 -2.72 12.05 0.69
CA ALA A 90 -2.72 13.27 -0.10
C ALA A 90 -1.31 13.56 -0.65
N SER A 91 -1.23 13.94 -1.92
CA SER A 91 0.02 14.40 -2.53
C SER A 91 0.30 15.86 -2.19
N ASN A 92 1.51 16.31 -2.52
CA ASN A 92 1.87 17.72 -2.47
C ASN A 92 1.44 18.50 -3.73
N VAL A 93 0.75 17.84 -4.65
CA VAL A 93 0.25 18.44 -5.89
C VAL A 93 -1.22 18.81 -5.71
N THR A 94 -1.56 20.02 -6.14
CA THR A 94 -2.95 20.50 -6.16
C THR A 94 -3.58 20.15 -7.50
N GLY A 95 -4.76 19.53 -7.46
CA GLY A 95 -5.52 19.22 -8.66
C GLY A 95 -6.29 20.42 -9.20
N ASP A 96 -6.86 20.28 -10.39
CA ASP A 96 -7.60 21.36 -11.10
C ASP A 96 -8.86 21.80 -10.34
N GLU A 97 -9.43 20.93 -9.52
CA GLU A 97 -10.62 21.20 -8.71
C GLU A 97 -10.29 21.86 -7.35
N GLY A 98 -9.02 22.17 -7.12
CA GLY A 98 -8.49 22.67 -5.84
C GLY A 98 -8.38 21.56 -4.78
N GLY A 99 -7.32 21.59 -4.02
CA GLY A 99 -7.02 20.58 -3.00
C GLY A 99 -6.01 19.53 -3.46
N PRO A 100 -5.47 18.75 -2.51
CA PRO A 100 -4.43 17.78 -2.81
C PRO A 100 -4.98 16.61 -3.63
N ILE A 101 -4.21 16.17 -4.59
CA ILE A 101 -4.53 14.97 -5.38
C ILE A 101 -4.29 13.73 -4.53
N TYR A 102 -5.28 12.83 -4.53
CA TYR A 102 -5.15 11.47 -4.00
C TYR A 102 -4.91 10.53 -5.19
N TYR A 103 -3.68 10.11 -5.32
CA TYR A 103 -3.20 9.27 -6.41
C TYR A 103 -2.19 8.28 -5.89
N GLN A 104 -1.82 7.28 -6.69
CA GLN A 104 -0.82 6.31 -6.22
C GLN A 104 0.49 6.99 -5.84
N GLN A 105 0.98 6.67 -4.66
CA GLN A 105 2.21 7.18 -4.11
C GLN A 105 3.01 6.05 -3.48
N GLN A 106 4.32 6.20 -3.48
CA GLN A 106 5.18 5.32 -2.71
C GLN A 106 5.13 5.74 -1.24
N VAL A 107 4.86 4.78 -0.39
CA VAL A 107 4.74 4.96 1.06
C VAL A 107 5.78 4.09 1.75
N LEU A 108 6.53 4.70 2.67
CA LEU A 108 7.45 3.97 3.54
C LEU A 108 6.78 3.71 4.88
N GLY A 109 6.44 2.46 5.14
CA GLY A 109 6.00 2.00 6.44
C GLY A 109 7.19 1.62 7.31
N THR A 110 7.18 2.02 8.58
CA THR A 110 8.22 1.68 9.55
C THR A 110 7.58 1.02 10.76
N VAL A 111 8.07 -0.17 11.11
CA VAL A 111 7.60 -0.92 12.27
C VAL A 111 8.79 -1.29 13.14
N PRO A 112 8.78 -1.03 14.46
CA PRO A 112 9.82 -1.50 15.35
C PRO A 112 9.99 -3.03 15.24
N ARG A 113 11.21 -3.51 15.08
CA ARG A 113 11.49 -4.94 14.98
C ARG A 113 10.95 -5.73 16.18
N SER A 114 11.05 -5.16 17.37
CA SER A 114 10.51 -5.75 18.59
C SER A 114 8.99 -5.90 18.61
N ALA A 115 8.27 -5.15 17.77
CA ALA A 115 6.80 -5.26 17.67
C ALA A 115 6.37 -6.42 16.77
N VAL A 116 7.25 -6.92 15.90
CA VAL A 116 6.95 -8.01 14.95
C VAL A 116 7.41 -9.34 15.50
N ALA A 117 8.60 -9.37 16.08
CA ALA A 117 9.17 -10.59 16.64
C ALA A 117 9.89 -10.27 17.95
N ARG A 118 9.55 -11.01 19.02
CA ARG A 118 10.29 -10.97 20.27
C ARG A 118 11.35 -12.06 20.22
N GLY A 119 12.61 -11.69 20.40
CA GLY A 119 13.69 -12.66 20.56
C GLY A 119 14.52 -12.99 19.29
N PHE A 120 14.63 -12.04 18.37
CA PHE A 120 15.60 -12.06 17.29
C PHE A 120 16.78 -11.16 17.62
#